data_b3fb1b6ab06bd80bd22be6e1c46a7084
#
_entry.id   b3fb1b6ab06bd80bd22be6e1c46a7084
#
_cell.length_a   1.000
_cell.length_b   1.000
_cell.length_c   1.000
_cell.angle_alpha   90.00
_cell.angle_beta   90.00
_cell.angle_gamma   90.00
#
_symmetry.space_group_name_H-M   'P 1'
#
loop_
_entity.id
_entity.type
_entity.pdbx_description
1 polymer ?
#
loop_
_entity_poly.entity_id
_entity_poly.type
_entity_poly.pdbx_seq_one_letter_code
_entity_poly.pdbx_strand_id
1 'polypeptide(L)'
;MRGQKRLRTTLGVIAAGTVAAFVFSGCASGSTADGGPELSDEPVTLRFTWWGNDARTAATEELISVFEDEHPNITIEPQYTDWAGYWDKLATETAANDTPDIIQMDEKYIATYGARGALLDLGEVGDQIDTADFPEAALATGTLDGAMYGIPAGLNSYAFMVNPTLLDAAGIEVPDDETWTWDDLAELGAEVSATGAGASWGVAPWGFEDGGLNNWARQHGDALYTEDGDVGLDPDTMAGWYEQLLAMVDSGTTPPASNIIEKQAGGLAESFTATNTAGFGPWWSNQLTALTDASGSPMQALRVPTVDGEADGSAYYKPSMFWSVSARTEHPAEAALFLDFLANSEDAADILLTERGVPANEKIRAYIEPKLSETDAAVVAYVDGLADVVGEAPRMTPPGGAAVEDLLKQYTEQVLFKQLTPEQAAEGFISDLQAAIDAA
;
A
#
# COMPACT_ATOMS: atom_id res chain seq x y z
N MET A 1 23.82 42.43 -60.06
CA MET A 1 23.10 42.29 -61.35
C MET A 1 21.69 41.89 -61.02
N ARG A 2 20.76 42.81 -61.02
CA ARG A 2 19.69 43.06 -62.05
C ARG A 2 18.92 41.78 -62.33
N GLY A 3 17.58 41.67 -62.18
CA GLY A 3 16.54 42.70 -62.12
C GLY A 3 15.21 42.00 -62.01
N GLN A 4 14.33 42.64 -61.35
CA GLN A 4 13.08 43.26 -61.77
C GLN A 4 11.95 42.32 -62.28
N LYS A 5 10.86 42.35 -61.47
CA LYS A 5 9.47 42.79 -61.78
C LYS A 5 8.75 42.17 -62.98
N ARG A 6 7.56 41.64 -62.72
CA ARG A 6 6.32 42.27 -63.21
C ARG A 6 5.03 41.69 -62.60
N LEU A 7 4.25 42.59 -62.12
CA LEU A 7 2.86 42.62 -61.78
C LEU A 7 1.97 42.35 -63.03
N ARG A 8 0.90 41.58 -62.95
CA ARG A 8 -0.27 41.79 -63.80
C ARG A 8 -1.56 41.35 -63.09
N THR A 9 -2.38 42.31 -62.83
CA THR A 9 -3.78 42.32 -62.45
C THR A 9 -4.68 41.88 -63.62
N THR A 10 -5.73 41.13 -63.37
CA THR A 10 -6.98 41.17 -64.14
C THR A 10 -8.18 40.66 -63.36
N LEU A 11 -9.10 41.52 -63.21
CA LEU A 11 -10.52 41.57 -62.93
C LEU A 11 -11.34 40.32 -63.24
N GLY A 12 -12.16 39.92 -62.29
CA GLY A 12 -13.64 40.03 -62.26
C GLY A 12 -14.43 38.96 -63.00
N VAL A 13 -15.26 38.22 -62.22
CA VAL A 13 -16.67 37.99 -62.61
C VAL A 13 -17.44 37.67 -61.33
N ILE A 14 -18.50 38.40 -61.04
CA ILE A 14 -19.51 38.20 -60.01
C ILE A 14 -20.50 37.15 -60.53
N ALA A 15 -20.68 36.06 -59.76
CA ALA A 15 -21.84 35.16 -59.92
C ALA A 15 -22.60 35.09 -58.61
N ALA A 16 -23.79 35.62 -58.58
CA ALA A 16 -24.71 35.54 -57.47
C ALA A 16 -25.29 34.13 -57.38
N GLY A 17 -24.95 33.44 -56.27
CA GLY A 17 -25.51 32.12 -55.89
C GLY A 17 -26.24 32.26 -54.57
N THR A 18 -27.52 32.01 -54.60
CA THR A 18 -28.48 32.02 -53.50
C THR A 18 -28.09 31.03 -52.41
N VAL A 19 -27.73 31.53 -51.22
CA VAL A 19 -27.49 30.71 -50.04
C VAL A 19 -28.85 30.47 -49.34
N ALA A 20 -29.33 29.25 -49.37
CA ALA A 20 -30.42 28.78 -48.51
C ALA A 20 -29.83 28.56 -47.10
N ALA A 21 -30.20 29.42 -46.19
CA ALA A 21 -29.87 29.25 -44.77
C ALA A 21 -30.76 28.15 -44.17
N PHE A 22 -30.19 26.98 -43.92
CA PHE A 22 -30.76 26.01 -43.00
C PHE A 22 -30.44 26.48 -41.58
N VAL A 23 -31.45 27.01 -40.91
CA VAL A 23 -31.39 27.27 -39.47
C VAL A 23 -31.56 25.93 -38.76
N PHE A 24 -30.47 25.31 -38.37
CA PHE A 24 -30.49 24.28 -37.32
C PHE A 24 -30.67 24.99 -36.00
N SER A 25 -31.89 25.00 -35.46
CA SER A 25 -32.17 25.28 -34.07
C SER A 25 -31.72 24.06 -33.26
N GLY A 26 -30.45 24.01 -32.92
CA GLY A 26 -29.97 23.13 -31.88
C GLY A 26 -30.38 23.76 -30.54
N CYS A 27 -31.38 23.20 -29.88
CA CYS A 27 -31.60 23.42 -28.47
C CYS A 27 -30.39 22.83 -27.71
N ALA A 28 -29.43 23.67 -27.42
CA ALA A 28 -28.46 23.36 -26.36
C ALA A 28 -29.23 23.49 -25.04
N SER A 29 -29.88 22.41 -24.63
CA SER A 29 -30.26 22.19 -23.25
C SER A 29 -28.94 21.91 -22.53
N GLY A 30 -28.34 22.92 -21.91
CA GLY A 30 -27.34 22.71 -20.89
C GLY A 30 -28.02 22.06 -19.68
N SER A 31 -28.12 20.76 -19.68
CA SER A 31 -28.23 20.00 -18.45
C SER A 31 -26.79 19.94 -17.88
N THR A 32 -26.56 20.59 -16.77
CA THR A 32 -25.55 20.17 -15.83
C THR A 32 -25.97 18.78 -15.39
N ALA A 33 -25.48 17.74 -16.05
CA ALA A 33 -25.65 16.37 -15.62
C ALA A 33 -24.75 16.20 -14.40
N ASP A 34 -25.37 16.04 -13.25
CA ASP A 34 -24.80 15.55 -12.01
C ASP A 34 -24.58 14.02 -12.07
N GLY A 35 -24.29 13.47 -13.23
CA GLY A 35 -24.06 12.04 -13.44
C GLY A 35 -22.71 11.82 -14.13
N GLY A 36 -21.91 10.89 -13.59
CA GLY A 36 -20.69 10.38 -14.21
C GLY A 36 -20.93 9.80 -15.61
N PRO A 37 -19.92 9.19 -16.24
CA PRO A 37 -20.03 8.57 -17.56
C PRO A 37 -21.10 7.45 -17.56
N GLU A 38 -21.86 7.32 -18.64
CA GLU A 38 -22.92 6.32 -18.78
C GLU A 38 -22.37 5.00 -19.33
N LEU A 39 -22.89 3.86 -18.84
CA LEU A 39 -22.57 2.53 -19.37
C LEU A 39 -23.02 2.37 -20.81
N SER A 40 -22.21 1.70 -21.61
CA SER A 40 -22.52 1.39 -23.00
C SER A 40 -23.42 0.16 -23.13
N ASP A 41 -24.39 0.21 -24.02
CA ASP A 41 -25.16 -0.98 -24.44
C ASP A 41 -24.43 -1.82 -25.51
N GLU A 42 -23.35 -1.30 -26.10
CA GLU A 42 -22.54 -1.98 -27.10
C GLU A 42 -21.47 -2.87 -26.43
N PRO A 43 -20.96 -3.90 -27.12
CA PRO A 43 -19.86 -4.70 -26.58
C PRO A 43 -18.62 -3.87 -26.24
N VAL A 44 -18.09 -4.03 -25.03
CA VAL A 44 -16.91 -3.35 -24.52
C VAL A 44 -15.85 -4.39 -24.17
N THR A 45 -14.59 -4.09 -24.46
CA THR A 45 -13.46 -4.89 -24.02
C THR A 45 -12.53 -4.03 -23.19
N LEU A 46 -12.21 -4.48 -21.96
CA LEU A 46 -11.29 -3.83 -21.02
C LEU A 46 -10.07 -4.70 -20.78
N ARG A 47 -8.89 -4.12 -20.76
CA ARG A 47 -7.65 -4.81 -20.37
C ARG A 47 -7.42 -4.61 -18.89
N PHE A 48 -7.29 -5.71 -18.15
CA PHE A 48 -6.96 -5.68 -16.72
C PHE A 48 -5.56 -6.25 -16.48
N THR A 49 -4.71 -5.47 -15.82
CA THR A 49 -3.33 -5.88 -15.52
C THR A 49 -3.08 -5.98 -14.02
N TRP A 50 -2.35 -7.04 -13.59
CA TRP A 50 -1.97 -7.28 -12.21
C TRP A 50 -0.64 -8.02 -12.08
N TRP A 51 -0.04 -7.94 -10.88
CA TRP A 51 1.09 -8.80 -10.51
C TRP A 51 0.62 -9.92 -9.59
N GLY A 52 1.27 -11.07 -9.69
CA GLY A 52 0.96 -12.16 -8.77
C GLY A 52 1.61 -13.49 -9.17
N ASN A 53 1.26 -14.51 -8.42
CA ASN A 53 1.61 -15.89 -8.68
C ASN A 53 0.47 -16.64 -9.39
N ASP A 54 0.67 -17.93 -9.66
CA ASP A 54 -0.33 -18.77 -10.35
C ASP A 54 -1.66 -18.87 -9.58
N ALA A 55 -1.62 -18.89 -8.23
CA ALA A 55 -2.84 -18.98 -7.41
C ALA A 55 -3.66 -17.68 -7.52
N ARG A 56 -2.99 -16.52 -7.44
CA ARG A 56 -3.62 -15.21 -7.65
C ARG A 56 -4.22 -15.09 -9.04
N THR A 57 -3.50 -15.57 -10.03
CA THR A 57 -3.98 -15.55 -11.42
C THR A 57 -5.23 -16.39 -11.59
N ALA A 58 -5.26 -17.61 -11.07
CA ALA A 58 -6.44 -18.47 -11.14
C ALA A 58 -7.66 -17.84 -10.45
N ALA A 59 -7.49 -17.25 -9.25
CA ALA A 59 -8.56 -16.54 -8.56
C ALA A 59 -9.07 -15.33 -9.36
N THR A 60 -8.16 -14.56 -9.98
CA THR A 60 -8.52 -13.39 -10.79
C THR A 60 -9.25 -13.78 -12.07
N GLU A 61 -8.86 -14.87 -12.73
CA GLU A 61 -9.58 -15.40 -13.91
C GLU A 61 -10.98 -15.91 -13.54
N GLU A 62 -11.16 -16.50 -12.35
CA GLU A 62 -12.47 -16.88 -11.82
C GLU A 62 -13.35 -15.65 -11.56
N LEU A 63 -12.81 -14.59 -10.94
CA LEU A 63 -13.49 -13.31 -10.77
C LEU A 63 -13.98 -12.72 -12.09
N ILE A 64 -13.11 -12.70 -13.09
CA ILE A 64 -13.43 -12.21 -14.43
C ILE A 64 -14.60 -13.01 -15.01
N SER A 65 -14.59 -14.33 -14.89
CA SER A 65 -15.69 -15.17 -15.41
C SER A 65 -17.01 -14.87 -14.73
N VAL A 66 -17.02 -14.67 -13.40
CA VAL A 66 -18.25 -14.31 -12.65
C VAL A 66 -18.77 -12.95 -13.11
N PHE A 67 -17.90 -11.95 -13.22
CA PHE A 67 -18.29 -10.61 -13.70
C PHE A 67 -18.86 -10.64 -15.14
N GLU A 68 -18.22 -11.36 -16.05
CA GLU A 68 -18.68 -11.48 -17.45
C GLU A 68 -20.02 -12.21 -17.56
N ASP A 69 -20.31 -13.17 -16.68
CA ASP A 69 -21.63 -13.84 -16.61
C ASP A 69 -22.73 -12.85 -16.19
N GLU A 70 -22.43 -11.88 -15.32
CA GLU A 70 -23.35 -10.83 -14.89
C GLU A 70 -23.47 -9.70 -15.92
N HIS A 71 -22.38 -9.41 -16.65
CA HIS A 71 -22.26 -8.31 -17.61
C HIS A 71 -21.84 -8.80 -19.01
N PRO A 72 -22.70 -9.54 -19.73
CA PRO A 72 -22.31 -10.25 -20.96
C PRO A 72 -21.92 -9.36 -22.14
N ASN A 73 -22.11 -8.04 -22.05
CA ASN A 73 -21.62 -7.05 -23.02
C ASN A 73 -20.20 -6.54 -22.69
N ILE A 74 -19.63 -6.89 -21.55
CA ILE A 74 -18.28 -6.48 -21.15
C ILE A 74 -17.38 -7.71 -21.16
N THR A 75 -16.21 -7.60 -21.79
CA THR A 75 -15.18 -8.63 -21.80
C THR A 75 -13.93 -8.07 -21.15
N ILE A 76 -13.33 -8.83 -20.21
CA ILE A 76 -12.09 -8.46 -19.53
C ILE A 76 -10.93 -9.28 -20.12
N GLU A 77 -9.97 -8.62 -20.75
CA GLU A 77 -8.74 -9.24 -21.23
C GLU A 77 -7.67 -9.27 -20.12
N PRO A 78 -7.32 -10.46 -19.58
CA PRO A 78 -6.38 -10.58 -18.48
C PRO A 78 -4.93 -10.36 -18.94
N GLN A 79 -4.18 -9.60 -18.16
CA GLN A 79 -2.74 -9.39 -18.34
C GLN A 79 -2.03 -9.51 -17.00
N TYR A 80 -1.17 -10.49 -16.82
CA TYR A 80 -0.45 -10.65 -15.56
C TYR A 80 1.04 -10.95 -15.77
N THR A 81 1.81 -10.63 -14.75
CA THR A 81 3.23 -10.98 -14.68
C THR A 81 3.69 -11.01 -13.21
N ASP A 82 4.93 -11.44 -12.97
CA ASP A 82 5.54 -11.33 -11.65
C ASP A 82 5.82 -9.86 -11.26
N TRP A 83 6.10 -9.64 -9.99
CA TRP A 83 6.36 -8.30 -9.46
C TRP A 83 7.50 -7.57 -10.18
N ALA A 84 8.60 -8.27 -10.47
CA ALA A 84 9.78 -7.64 -11.04
C ALA A 84 9.54 -7.11 -12.47
N GLY A 85 8.80 -7.87 -13.28
CA GLY A 85 8.49 -7.49 -14.66
C GLY A 85 7.31 -6.54 -14.81
N TYR A 86 6.45 -6.45 -13.78
CA TYR A 86 5.20 -5.69 -13.84
C TYR A 86 5.42 -4.20 -14.07
N TRP A 87 6.27 -3.57 -13.29
CA TRP A 87 6.50 -2.12 -13.33
C TRP A 87 7.22 -1.68 -14.58
N ASP A 88 8.17 -2.46 -15.09
CA ASP A 88 8.85 -2.19 -16.37
C ASP A 88 7.87 -2.25 -17.54
N LYS A 89 6.98 -3.24 -17.53
CA LYS A 89 5.92 -3.39 -18.54
C LYS A 89 4.95 -2.22 -18.49
N LEU A 90 4.37 -1.93 -17.31
CA LEU A 90 3.40 -0.86 -17.12
C LEU A 90 3.99 0.51 -17.49
N ALA A 91 5.23 0.79 -17.10
CA ALA A 91 5.92 2.03 -17.48
C ALA A 91 6.10 2.16 -19.00
N THR A 92 6.43 1.05 -19.68
CA THR A 92 6.60 1.02 -21.13
C THR A 92 5.27 1.26 -21.86
N GLU A 93 4.20 0.58 -21.43
CA GLU A 93 2.85 0.73 -21.99
C GLU A 93 2.30 2.15 -21.76
N THR A 94 2.51 2.69 -20.56
CA THR A 94 2.11 4.07 -20.22
C THR A 94 2.85 5.10 -21.08
N ALA A 95 4.15 4.94 -21.26
CA ALA A 95 4.95 5.82 -22.12
C ALA A 95 4.54 5.74 -23.60
N ALA A 96 4.06 4.58 -24.04
CA ALA A 96 3.55 4.36 -25.40
C ALA A 96 2.09 4.88 -25.59
N ASN A 97 1.43 5.37 -24.55
CA ASN A 97 -0.01 5.67 -24.49
C ASN A 97 -0.89 4.44 -24.81
N ASP A 98 -0.46 3.27 -24.39
CA ASP A 98 -1.14 1.98 -24.54
C ASP A 98 -1.36 1.31 -23.16
N THR A 99 -1.65 2.11 -22.15
CA THR A 99 -1.91 1.67 -20.78
C THR A 99 -3.16 0.78 -20.75
N PRO A 100 -3.15 -0.36 -20.02
CA PRO A 100 -4.36 -1.13 -19.73
C PRO A 100 -5.42 -0.28 -19.05
N ASP A 101 -6.71 -0.64 -19.23
CA ASP A 101 -7.84 0.14 -18.70
C ASP A 101 -7.91 0.06 -17.17
N ILE A 102 -7.69 -1.14 -16.62
CA ILE A 102 -7.76 -1.42 -15.19
C ILE A 102 -6.38 -1.90 -14.73
N ILE A 103 -5.92 -1.34 -13.61
CA ILE A 103 -4.55 -1.50 -13.14
C ILE A 103 -4.57 -1.85 -11.66
N GLN A 104 -3.97 -2.99 -11.28
CA GLN A 104 -3.60 -3.22 -9.89
C GLN A 104 -2.40 -2.34 -9.56
N MET A 105 -2.56 -1.39 -8.62
CA MET A 105 -1.55 -0.38 -8.30
C MET A 105 -0.99 -0.60 -6.89
N ASP A 106 0.26 -0.21 -6.68
CA ASP A 106 0.93 -0.27 -5.38
C ASP A 106 1.13 1.13 -4.80
N GLU A 107 1.21 1.24 -3.47
CA GLU A 107 1.36 2.51 -2.76
C GLU A 107 2.62 3.30 -3.16
N LYS A 108 3.70 2.60 -3.52
CA LYS A 108 4.98 3.22 -3.92
C LYS A 108 4.91 3.93 -5.27
N TYR A 109 3.90 3.61 -6.08
CA TYR A 109 3.80 4.10 -7.46
C TYR A 109 2.56 4.94 -7.72
N ILE A 110 1.47 4.77 -6.95
CA ILE A 110 0.19 5.43 -7.22
C ILE A 110 0.31 6.94 -7.30
N ALA A 111 1.07 7.57 -6.39
CA ALA A 111 1.31 9.01 -6.41
C ALA A 111 2.02 9.47 -7.69
N THR A 112 3.03 8.72 -8.13
CA THR A 112 3.79 9.03 -9.35
C THR A 112 2.92 8.92 -10.61
N TYR A 113 2.10 7.87 -10.72
CA TYR A 113 1.22 7.68 -11.87
C TYR A 113 0.05 8.68 -11.85
N GLY A 114 -0.53 8.97 -10.69
CA GLY A 114 -1.58 9.97 -10.51
C GLY A 114 -1.10 11.39 -10.88
N ALA A 115 0.02 11.83 -10.30
CA ALA A 115 0.59 13.16 -10.57
C ALA A 115 0.98 13.36 -12.05
N ARG A 116 1.31 12.28 -12.76
CA ARG A 116 1.62 12.31 -14.21
C ARG A 116 0.36 12.24 -15.10
N GLY A 117 -0.84 12.17 -14.51
CA GLY A 117 -2.10 12.04 -15.25
C GLY A 117 -2.24 10.72 -16.00
N ALA A 118 -1.63 9.64 -15.49
CA ALA A 118 -1.77 8.30 -16.04
C ALA A 118 -2.97 7.53 -15.45
N LEU A 119 -3.41 7.91 -14.24
CA LEU A 119 -4.58 7.36 -13.57
C LEU A 119 -5.75 8.34 -13.63
N LEU A 120 -6.96 7.79 -13.75
CA LEU A 120 -8.20 8.53 -13.69
C LEU A 120 -8.50 8.92 -12.23
N ASP A 121 -8.95 10.14 -12.00
CA ASP A 121 -9.60 10.50 -10.74
C ASP A 121 -10.94 9.77 -10.65
N LEU A 122 -11.07 8.83 -9.74
CA LEU A 122 -12.26 8.02 -9.56
C LEU A 122 -13.49 8.86 -9.13
N GLY A 123 -13.28 10.09 -8.65
CA GLY A 123 -14.36 11.06 -8.46
C GLY A 123 -15.08 11.43 -9.76
N GLU A 124 -14.44 11.28 -10.93
CA GLU A 124 -15.04 11.56 -12.23
C GLU A 124 -16.06 10.50 -12.68
N VAL A 125 -16.03 9.29 -12.12
CA VAL A 125 -17.00 8.23 -12.42
C VAL A 125 -18.26 8.31 -11.55
N GLY A 126 -18.33 9.28 -10.64
CA GLY A 126 -19.51 9.54 -9.81
C GLY A 126 -19.88 8.37 -8.89
N ASP A 127 -21.16 8.07 -8.80
CA ASP A 127 -21.71 7.04 -7.89
C ASP A 127 -21.57 5.59 -8.44
N GLN A 128 -20.70 5.36 -9.43
CA GLN A 128 -20.53 4.01 -10.01
C GLN A 128 -19.67 3.09 -9.13
N ILE A 129 -18.94 3.66 -8.16
CA ILE A 129 -18.20 2.89 -7.15
C ILE A 129 -18.77 3.29 -5.79
N ASP A 130 -19.34 2.33 -5.06
CA ASP A 130 -19.83 2.56 -3.71
C ASP A 130 -18.67 2.50 -2.70
N THR A 131 -18.40 3.63 -2.06
CA THR A 131 -17.36 3.75 -1.04
C THR A 131 -17.91 3.94 0.38
N ALA A 132 -19.23 3.82 0.58
CA ALA A 132 -19.88 4.12 1.85
C ALA A 132 -19.44 3.20 3.00
N ASP A 133 -19.06 1.96 2.68
CA ASP A 133 -18.65 0.95 3.65
C ASP A 133 -17.10 0.86 3.80
N PHE A 134 -16.37 1.91 3.36
CA PHE A 134 -14.91 2.02 3.51
C PHE A 134 -14.55 3.03 4.59
N PRO A 135 -13.60 2.74 5.50
CA PRO A 135 -13.05 3.72 6.41
C PRO A 135 -12.44 4.91 5.65
N GLU A 136 -12.67 6.13 6.12
CA GLU A 136 -12.10 7.35 5.52
C GLU A 136 -10.57 7.28 5.47
N ALA A 137 -9.94 6.77 6.55
CA ALA A 137 -8.49 6.58 6.61
C ALA A 137 -7.96 5.57 5.55
N ALA A 138 -8.78 4.59 5.14
CA ALA A 138 -8.43 3.66 4.09
C ALA A 138 -8.50 4.33 2.70
N LEU A 139 -9.57 5.06 2.40
CA LEU A 139 -9.73 5.78 1.13
C LEU A 139 -8.67 6.88 0.97
N ALA A 140 -8.28 7.53 2.06
CA ALA A 140 -7.22 8.55 2.06
C ALA A 140 -5.89 8.02 1.55
N THR A 141 -5.59 6.71 1.70
CA THR A 141 -4.36 6.09 1.20
C THR A 141 -4.26 6.09 -0.33
N GLY A 142 -5.39 6.12 -1.04
CA GLY A 142 -5.47 6.19 -2.50
C GLY A 142 -5.73 7.60 -3.05
N THR A 143 -5.74 8.62 -2.18
CA THR A 143 -6.12 10.01 -2.51
C THR A 143 -4.90 10.93 -2.47
N LEU A 144 -4.65 11.66 -3.55
CA LEU A 144 -3.59 12.67 -3.67
C LEU A 144 -4.20 13.99 -4.10
N ASP A 145 -3.92 15.08 -3.36
CA ASP A 145 -4.41 16.43 -3.67
C ASP A 145 -5.94 16.52 -3.87
N GLY A 146 -6.69 15.66 -3.19
CA GLY A 146 -8.14 15.59 -3.25
C GLY A 146 -8.70 14.77 -4.41
N ALA A 147 -7.87 14.19 -5.27
CA ALA A 147 -8.25 13.24 -6.32
C ALA A 147 -7.98 11.80 -5.87
N MET A 148 -8.95 10.91 -6.04
CA MET A 148 -8.83 9.50 -5.66
C MET A 148 -8.38 8.67 -6.87
N TYR A 149 -7.15 8.16 -6.83
CA TYR A 149 -6.54 7.40 -7.92
C TYR A 149 -6.64 5.88 -7.76
N GLY A 150 -7.13 5.39 -6.62
CA GLY A 150 -7.33 3.96 -6.41
C GLY A 150 -8.17 3.66 -5.17
N ILE A 151 -8.95 2.57 -5.29
CA ILE A 151 -9.69 1.98 -4.17
C ILE A 151 -8.77 0.94 -3.51
N PRO A 152 -8.51 0.99 -2.20
CA PRO A 152 -7.72 -0.04 -1.53
C PRO A 152 -8.44 -1.39 -1.60
N ALA A 153 -7.75 -2.40 -2.14
CA ALA A 153 -8.30 -3.76 -2.22
C ALA A 153 -8.35 -4.42 -0.85
N GLY A 154 -7.32 -4.19 -0.06
CA GLY A 154 -7.22 -4.71 1.30
C GLY A 154 -6.33 -3.82 2.16
N LEU A 155 -6.39 -4.05 3.46
CA LEU A 155 -5.68 -3.31 4.48
C LEU A 155 -4.74 -4.21 5.26
N ASN A 156 -3.61 -3.67 5.64
CA ASN A 156 -2.69 -4.22 6.60
C ASN A 156 -2.37 -3.15 7.64
N SER A 157 -1.84 -3.54 8.78
CA SER A 157 -1.22 -2.61 9.72
C SER A 157 0.04 -3.26 10.29
N TYR A 158 0.96 -2.45 10.76
CA TYR A 158 2.17 -2.97 11.40
C TYR A 158 1.84 -3.51 12.78
N ALA A 159 2.47 -4.61 13.17
CA ALA A 159 2.16 -5.35 14.39
C ALA A 159 3.42 -5.91 15.03
N PHE A 160 3.34 -6.24 16.30
CA PHE A 160 4.29 -7.17 16.92
C PHE A 160 3.65 -8.55 17.00
N MET A 161 4.23 -9.52 16.29
CA MET A 161 3.84 -10.92 16.40
C MET A 161 4.47 -11.51 17.66
N VAL A 162 3.64 -12.16 18.46
CA VAL A 162 4.07 -12.86 19.67
C VAL A 162 3.81 -14.35 19.53
N ASN A 163 4.72 -15.15 20.09
CA ASN A 163 4.51 -16.59 20.23
C ASN A 163 4.08 -16.90 21.68
N PRO A 164 2.76 -17.06 21.94
CA PRO A 164 2.26 -17.32 23.28
C PRO A 164 2.85 -18.58 23.94
N THR A 165 3.20 -19.59 23.13
CA THR A 165 3.81 -20.83 23.63
C THR A 165 5.20 -20.57 24.21
N LEU A 166 6.00 -19.68 23.60
CA LEU A 166 7.32 -19.32 24.13
C LEU A 166 7.21 -18.46 25.38
N LEU A 167 6.22 -17.56 25.44
CA LEU A 167 5.97 -16.74 26.63
C LEU A 167 5.51 -17.60 27.81
N ASP A 168 4.55 -18.50 27.58
CA ASP A 168 4.09 -19.42 28.62
C ASP A 168 5.22 -20.30 29.15
N ALA A 169 6.08 -20.81 28.28
CA ALA A 169 7.27 -21.57 28.67
C ALA A 169 8.26 -20.73 29.51
N ALA A 170 8.29 -19.42 29.30
CA ALA A 170 9.05 -18.47 30.11
C ALA A 170 8.34 -18.05 31.40
N GLY A 171 7.06 -18.40 31.57
CA GLY A 171 6.20 -17.97 32.69
C GLY A 171 5.74 -16.52 32.58
N ILE A 172 5.66 -16.00 31.34
CA ILE A 172 5.28 -14.63 31.00
C ILE A 172 3.89 -14.65 30.37
N GLU A 173 3.01 -13.80 30.81
CA GLU A 173 1.69 -13.58 30.18
C GLU A 173 1.87 -12.70 28.92
N VAL A 174 1.02 -12.91 27.90
CA VAL A 174 0.94 -12.00 26.76
C VAL A 174 0.52 -10.64 27.28
N PRO A 175 1.24 -9.55 26.95
CA PRO A 175 0.93 -8.22 27.45
C PRO A 175 -0.43 -7.72 26.93
N ASP A 176 -1.04 -6.81 27.69
CA ASP A 176 -2.16 -6.00 27.24
C ASP A 176 -1.66 -4.98 26.22
N ASP A 177 -1.97 -5.22 24.94
CA ASP A 177 -1.46 -4.42 23.83
C ASP A 177 -2.18 -3.06 23.64
N GLU A 178 -3.18 -2.78 24.48
CA GLU A 178 -3.81 -1.45 24.49
C GLU A 178 -3.00 -0.41 25.28
N THR A 179 -2.11 -0.89 26.17
CA THR A 179 -1.41 0.00 27.12
C THR A 179 0.10 -0.23 27.22
N TRP A 180 0.64 -1.21 26.49
CA TRP A 180 2.07 -1.53 26.59
C TRP A 180 2.97 -0.51 25.88
N THR A 181 4.19 -0.41 26.39
CA THR A 181 5.20 0.54 25.96
C THR A 181 6.41 -0.14 25.34
N TRP A 182 7.27 0.64 24.69
CA TRP A 182 8.58 0.16 24.24
C TRP A 182 9.47 -0.31 25.40
N ASP A 183 9.31 0.30 26.57
CA ASP A 183 10.02 -0.16 27.79
C ASP A 183 9.48 -1.52 28.25
N ASP A 184 8.16 -1.74 28.22
CA ASP A 184 7.55 -3.05 28.52
C ASP A 184 8.04 -4.13 27.55
N LEU A 185 8.13 -3.84 26.24
CA LEU A 185 8.69 -4.75 25.25
C LEU A 185 10.16 -5.12 25.58
N ALA A 186 10.96 -4.13 25.99
CA ALA A 186 12.36 -4.37 26.37
C ALA A 186 12.47 -5.23 27.64
N GLU A 187 11.64 -4.98 28.67
CA GLU A 187 11.62 -5.73 29.92
C GLU A 187 11.15 -7.17 29.70
N LEU A 188 9.99 -7.37 29.04
CA LEU A 188 9.45 -8.69 28.72
C LEU A 188 10.39 -9.49 27.83
N GLY A 189 10.99 -8.84 26.83
CA GLY A 189 11.98 -9.46 25.96
C GLY A 189 13.24 -9.89 26.72
N ALA A 190 13.72 -9.09 27.67
CA ALA A 190 14.84 -9.47 28.52
C ALA A 190 14.51 -10.67 29.40
N GLU A 191 13.30 -10.74 29.97
CA GLU A 191 12.83 -11.89 30.74
C GLU A 191 12.76 -13.17 29.88
N VAL A 192 12.20 -13.10 28.65
CA VAL A 192 12.19 -14.22 27.70
C VAL A 192 13.62 -14.71 27.41
N SER A 193 14.54 -13.80 27.12
CA SER A 193 15.95 -14.12 26.83
C SER A 193 16.62 -14.80 28.03
N ALA A 194 16.33 -14.38 29.27
CA ALA A 194 16.96 -14.86 30.49
C ALA A 194 16.52 -16.28 30.89
N THR A 195 15.28 -16.67 30.54
CA THR A 195 14.74 -17.97 30.95
C THR A 195 15.29 -19.13 30.14
N GLY A 196 15.73 -18.91 28.89
CA GLY A 196 16.18 -19.97 28.00
C GLY A 196 15.07 -20.98 27.66
N ALA A 197 13.80 -20.64 27.85
CA ALA A 197 12.64 -21.51 27.75
C ALA A 197 12.15 -21.77 26.31
N GLY A 198 13.09 -21.94 25.36
CA GLY A 198 12.80 -22.28 23.97
C GLY A 198 13.13 -21.15 22.98
N ALA A 199 13.01 -19.88 23.35
CA ALA A 199 13.51 -18.76 22.59
C ALA A 199 14.97 -18.45 22.96
N SER A 200 15.78 -18.14 21.95
CA SER A 200 17.18 -17.71 22.18
C SER A 200 17.25 -16.23 22.52
N TRP A 201 16.26 -15.47 22.06
CA TRP A 201 16.13 -14.02 22.24
C TRP A 201 14.69 -13.63 22.54
N GLY A 202 14.49 -12.53 23.25
CA GLY A 202 13.15 -12.03 23.56
C GLY A 202 12.53 -11.36 22.37
N VAL A 203 13.27 -10.53 21.64
CA VAL A 203 12.75 -9.70 20.56
C VAL A 203 13.56 -9.90 19.29
N ALA A 204 12.87 -10.15 18.16
CA ALA A 204 13.47 -10.11 16.83
C ALA A 204 13.86 -8.66 16.47
N PRO A 205 14.90 -8.46 15.63
CA PRO A 205 15.37 -7.13 15.29
C PRO A 205 14.35 -6.39 14.40
N TRP A 206 14.37 -5.08 14.49
CA TRP A 206 13.71 -4.15 13.57
C TRP A 206 14.71 -3.24 12.86
N GLY A 207 14.25 -2.19 12.15
CA GLY A 207 15.11 -1.21 11.50
C GLY A 207 15.46 -1.54 10.04
N PHE A 208 14.75 -2.49 9.43
CA PHE A 208 14.98 -2.92 8.04
C PHE A 208 13.78 -2.66 7.13
N GLU A 209 12.68 -2.18 7.70
CA GLU A 209 11.44 -1.86 7.02
C GLU A 209 10.91 -0.51 7.50
N ASP A 210 10.27 0.23 6.63
CA ASP A 210 9.74 1.56 6.90
C ASP A 210 8.49 1.55 7.80
N GLY A 211 7.75 0.44 7.85
CA GLY A 211 6.51 0.33 8.64
C GLY A 211 6.70 0.63 10.13
N GLY A 212 7.71 0.02 10.76
CA GLY A 212 8.04 0.29 12.16
C GLY A 212 8.56 1.70 12.38
N LEU A 213 9.42 2.20 11.50
CA LEU A 213 9.93 3.57 11.55
C LEU A 213 8.80 4.61 11.42
N ASN A 214 7.82 4.36 10.56
CA ASN A 214 6.70 5.25 10.38
C ASN A 214 5.82 5.33 11.66
N ASN A 215 5.55 4.19 12.31
CA ASN A 215 4.88 4.19 13.63
C ASN A 215 5.69 4.97 14.66
N TRP A 216 7.00 4.72 14.76
CA TRP A 216 7.90 5.40 15.68
C TRP A 216 7.92 6.92 15.47
N ALA A 217 8.06 7.37 14.23
CA ALA A 217 8.06 8.79 13.88
C ALA A 217 6.75 9.47 14.31
N ARG A 218 5.60 8.84 14.01
CA ARG A 218 4.27 9.35 14.37
C ARG A 218 4.07 9.45 15.87
N GLN A 219 4.60 8.52 16.67
CA GLN A 219 4.59 8.57 18.12
C GLN A 219 5.39 9.75 18.69
N HIS A 220 6.33 10.29 17.92
CA HIS A 220 7.12 11.47 18.28
C HIS A 220 6.61 12.77 17.64
N GLY A 221 5.47 12.73 16.95
CA GLY A 221 4.88 13.89 16.27
C GLY A 221 5.53 14.22 14.92
N ASP A 222 6.35 13.33 14.40
CA ASP A 222 7.01 13.42 13.09
C ASP A 222 6.22 12.64 12.03
N ALA A 223 6.68 12.75 10.78
CA ALA A 223 6.22 11.93 9.66
C ALA A 223 7.41 11.50 8.81
N LEU A 224 7.30 10.37 8.12
CA LEU A 224 8.36 9.94 7.20
C LEU A 224 8.54 10.94 6.05
N TYR A 225 7.41 11.47 5.54
CA TYR A 225 7.39 12.50 4.51
C TYR A 225 6.47 13.66 4.90
N THR A 226 6.83 14.87 4.50
CA THR A 226 6.01 16.09 4.66
C THR A 226 4.94 16.20 3.56
N GLU A 227 4.06 17.18 3.66
CA GLU A 227 3.08 17.50 2.61
C GLU A 227 3.74 17.91 1.29
N ASP A 228 4.91 18.55 1.37
CA ASP A 228 5.67 18.98 0.20
C ASP A 228 6.53 17.84 -0.41
N GLY A 229 6.50 16.64 0.18
CA GLY A 229 7.24 15.46 -0.27
C GLY A 229 8.69 15.39 0.21
N ASP A 230 9.12 16.28 1.09
CA ASP A 230 10.44 16.23 1.72
C ASP A 230 10.47 15.20 2.86
N VAL A 231 11.68 14.83 3.33
CA VAL A 231 11.82 13.99 4.52
C VAL A 231 11.34 14.77 5.75
N GLY A 232 10.39 14.19 6.49
CA GLY A 232 9.75 14.83 7.65
C GLY A 232 10.27 14.35 9.00
N LEU A 233 11.35 13.56 9.04
CA LEU A 233 11.94 13.02 10.26
C LEU A 233 12.85 14.03 10.96
N ASP A 234 12.65 14.22 12.27
CA ASP A 234 13.62 14.89 13.10
C ASP A 234 14.85 13.98 13.35
N PRO A 235 16.09 14.51 13.28
CA PRO A 235 17.28 13.71 13.53
C PRO A 235 17.31 13.03 14.91
N ASP A 236 16.78 13.65 15.96
CA ASP A 236 16.73 13.06 17.30
C ASP A 236 15.72 11.91 17.37
N THR A 237 14.56 12.02 16.68
CA THR A 237 13.60 10.92 16.53
C THR A 237 14.23 9.72 15.82
N MET A 238 14.94 9.96 14.72
CA MET A 238 15.60 8.89 13.97
C MET A 238 16.77 8.27 14.75
N ALA A 239 17.54 9.06 15.50
CA ALA A 239 18.60 8.57 16.37
C ALA A 239 18.03 7.67 17.47
N GLY A 240 16.92 8.07 18.11
CA GLY A 240 16.23 7.27 19.14
C GLY A 240 15.78 5.89 18.62
N TRP A 241 15.34 5.80 17.37
CA TRP A 241 15.03 4.52 16.72
C TRP A 241 16.22 3.56 16.66
N TYR A 242 17.39 4.07 16.30
CA TYR A 242 18.62 3.29 16.28
C TYR A 242 19.16 2.98 17.67
N GLU A 243 19.07 3.93 18.63
CA GLU A 243 19.51 3.76 20.01
C GLU A 243 18.75 2.62 20.67
N GLN A 244 17.44 2.55 20.48
CA GLN A 244 16.60 1.52 21.09
C GLN A 244 16.97 0.13 20.57
N LEU A 245 17.13 -0.04 19.25
CA LEU A 245 17.59 -1.29 18.67
C LEU A 245 18.98 -1.69 19.20
N LEU A 246 19.92 -0.74 19.22
CA LEU A 246 21.28 -1.01 19.69
C LEU A 246 21.31 -1.40 21.16
N ALA A 247 20.49 -0.75 22.01
CA ALA A 247 20.37 -1.09 23.42
C ALA A 247 19.87 -2.52 23.65
N MET A 248 18.88 -2.96 22.87
CA MET A 248 18.38 -4.34 22.93
C MET A 248 19.41 -5.37 22.43
N VAL A 249 20.21 -5.04 21.43
CA VAL A 249 21.33 -5.89 20.99
C VAL A 249 22.42 -5.97 22.06
N ASP A 250 22.79 -4.84 22.64
CA ASP A 250 23.84 -4.76 23.67
C ASP A 250 23.44 -5.46 25.00
N SER A 251 22.13 -5.47 25.32
CA SER A 251 21.60 -6.23 26.47
C SER A 251 21.46 -7.74 26.21
N GLY A 252 21.50 -8.17 24.94
CA GLY A 252 21.25 -9.55 24.55
C GLY A 252 19.74 -9.92 24.45
N THR A 253 18.85 -8.95 24.52
CA THR A 253 17.42 -9.14 24.31
C THR A 253 17.11 -9.44 22.84
N THR A 254 17.87 -8.84 21.94
CA THR A 254 17.84 -9.04 20.49
C THR A 254 19.13 -9.73 20.02
N PRO A 255 19.11 -10.52 18.93
CA PRO A 255 20.29 -11.20 18.41
C PRO A 255 21.48 -10.27 18.14
N PRO A 256 22.72 -10.77 18.20
CA PRO A 256 23.89 -9.96 17.85
C PRO A 256 23.91 -9.62 16.36
N ALA A 257 24.55 -8.49 16.02
CA ALA A 257 24.60 -7.92 14.66
C ALA A 257 24.90 -8.95 13.55
N SER A 258 25.88 -9.83 13.78
CA SER A 258 26.26 -10.86 12.78
C SER A 258 25.11 -11.82 12.45
N ASN A 259 24.32 -12.22 13.45
CA ASN A 259 23.19 -13.13 13.27
C ASN A 259 22.02 -12.40 12.59
N ILE A 260 21.83 -11.12 12.92
CA ILE A 260 20.80 -10.28 12.30
C ILE A 260 21.06 -10.20 10.80
N ILE A 261 22.25 -9.78 10.40
CA ILE A 261 22.60 -9.58 8.99
C ILE A 261 22.62 -10.91 8.20
N GLU A 262 23.08 -12.00 8.81
CA GLU A 262 23.02 -13.32 8.18
C GLU A 262 21.57 -13.71 7.82
N LYS A 263 20.61 -13.46 8.74
CA LYS A 263 19.20 -13.82 8.54
C LYS A 263 18.43 -12.84 7.66
N GLN A 264 18.89 -11.60 7.51
CA GLN A 264 18.24 -10.61 6.62
C GLN A 264 18.21 -11.06 5.14
N ALA A 265 19.17 -11.88 4.72
CA ALA A 265 19.19 -12.44 3.37
C ALA A 265 18.19 -13.60 3.18
N GLY A 266 17.63 -14.11 4.27
CA GLY A 266 16.63 -15.18 4.27
C GLY A 266 15.21 -14.66 4.09
N GLY A 267 14.29 -15.54 3.66
CA GLY A 267 12.87 -15.23 3.60
C GLY A 267 12.19 -15.31 4.97
N LEU A 268 10.89 -15.03 5.00
CA LEU A 268 10.04 -15.08 6.19
C LEU A 268 10.23 -16.38 7.00
N ALA A 269 10.27 -17.55 6.34
CA ALA A 269 10.39 -18.85 6.98
C ALA A 269 11.73 -19.04 7.72
N GLU A 270 12.76 -18.27 7.41
CA GLU A 270 14.06 -18.30 8.07
C GLU A 270 14.20 -17.23 9.16
N SER A 271 13.21 -16.38 9.35
CA SER A 271 13.23 -15.31 10.35
C SER A 271 13.33 -15.83 11.79
N PHE A 272 13.71 -14.98 12.71
CA PHE A 272 13.76 -15.32 14.13
C PHE A 272 12.38 -15.68 14.70
N THR A 273 11.32 -15.01 14.21
CA THR A 273 9.93 -15.27 14.58
C THR A 273 9.48 -16.63 14.06
N ALA A 274 9.60 -16.90 12.75
CA ALA A 274 9.17 -18.14 12.13
C ALA A 274 9.97 -19.37 12.60
N THR A 275 11.20 -19.20 13.03
CA THR A 275 12.03 -20.30 13.58
C THR A 275 11.88 -20.49 15.10
N ASN A 276 10.89 -19.83 15.75
CA ASN A 276 10.64 -19.89 17.19
C ASN A 276 11.88 -19.53 18.04
N THR A 277 12.74 -18.66 17.53
CA THR A 277 13.97 -18.26 18.24
C THR A 277 13.85 -16.88 18.88
N ALA A 278 12.78 -16.13 18.61
CA ALA A 278 12.40 -14.90 19.29
C ALA A 278 10.96 -14.96 19.80
N GLY A 279 10.70 -14.38 20.99
CA GLY A 279 9.38 -14.33 21.62
C GLY A 279 8.45 -13.32 20.93
N PHE A 280 9.00 -12.16 20.58
CA PHE A 280 8.31 -11.07 19.89
C PHE A 280 9.03 -10.74 18.58
N GLY A 281 8.28 -10.28 17.55
CA GLY A 281 8.86 -9.82 16.30
C GLY A 281 7.95 -8.86 15.55
N PRO A 282 8.51 -7.79 14.95
CA PRO A 282 7.75 -6.82 14.17
C PRO A 282 7.43 -7.37 12.77
N TRP A 283 6.18 -7.22 12.34
CA TRP A 283 5.69 -7.73 11.05
C TRP A 283 4.44 -6.98 10.59
N TRP A 284 4.14 -7.04 9.31
CA TRP A 284 2.83 -6.64 8.79
C TRP A 284 1.77 -7.69 9.15
N SER A 285 0.56 -7.24 9.49
CA SER A 285 -0.53 -8.09 9.97
C SER A 285 -0.88 -9.27 9.04
N ASN A 286 -0.81 -9.07 7.73
CA ASN A 286 -1.06 -10.11 6.73
C ASN A 286 0.00 -11.24 6.72
N GLN A 287 1.10 -11.10 7.46
CA GLN A 287 2.14 -12.13 7.56
C GLN A 287 1.88 -13.12 8.70
N LEU A 288 0.86 -12.88 9.54
CA LEU A 288 0.51 -13.74 10.67
C LEU A 288 0.29 -15.20 10.26
N THR A 289 -0.50 -15.44 9.20
CA THR A 289 -0.79 -16.79 8.70
C THR A 289 0.49 -17.49 8.24
N ALA A 290 1.30 -16.81 7.44
CA ALA A 290 2.56 -17.37 6.95
C ALA A 290 3.58 -17.64 8.08
N LEU A 291 3.63 -16.80 9.11
CA LEU A 291 4.48 -17.01 10.29
C LEU A 291 3.99 -18.18 11.14
N THR A 292 2.67 -18.30 11.35
CA THR A 292 2.06 -19.41 12.07
C THR A 292 2.36 -20.75 11.37
N ASP A 293 2.19 -20.81 10.06
CA ASP A 293 2.46 -22.01 9.26
C ASP A 293 3.95 -22.38 9.28
N ALA A 294 4.82 -21.39 9.08
CA ALA A 294 6.27 -21.64 9.07
C ALA A 294 6.82 -22.05 10.43
N SER A 295 6.32 -21.47 11.51
CA SER A 295 6.75 -21.79 12.89
C SER A 295 6.17 -23.10 13.42
N GLY A 296 5.00 -23.51 12.90
CA GLY A 296 4.20 -24.61 13.43
C GLY A 296 3.68 -24.32 14.85
N SER A 297 3.64 -23.07 15.27
CA SER A 297 3.15 -22.60 16.57
C SER A 297 2.11 -21.51 16.38
N PRO A 298 1.06 -21.45 17.21
CA PRO A 298 0.10 -20.36 17.15
C PRO A 298 0.85 -19.03 17.40
N MET A 299 0.57 -18.05 16.55
CA MET A 299 1.06 -16.68 16.71
C MET A 299 -0.13 -15.75 16.97
N GLN A 300 0.15 -14.65 17.65
CA GLN A 300 -0.84 -13.58 17.89
C GLN A 300 -0.23 -12.26 17.42
N ALA A 301 -1.03 -11.40 16.77
CA ALA A 301 -0.66 -10.04 16.45
C ALA A 301 -1.05 -9.12 17.61
N LEU A 302 -0.12 -8.28 18.04
CA LEU A 302 -0.31 -7.23 19.04
C LEU A 302 -0.11 -5.87 18.37
N ARG A 303 -0.77 -4.85 18.89
CA ARG A 303 -0.50 -3.46 18.50
C ARG A 303 0.98 -3.13 18.70
N VAL A 304 1.49 -2.19 17.93
CA VAL A 304 2.85 -1.67 18.14
C VAL A 304 2.93 -1.01 19.53
N PRO A 305 4.01 -1.25 20.32
CA PRO A 305 4.17 -0.55 21.59
C PRO A 305 4.14 0.98 21.39
N THR A 306 3.64 1.71 22.36
CA THR A 306 3.62 3.17 22.34
C THR A 306 4.69 3.76 23.27
N VAL A 307 4.93 5.08 23.17
CA VAL A 307 5.94 5.73 24.01
C VAL A 307 5.47 5.83 25.47
N ASP A 308 4.17 6.05 25.70
CA ASP A 308 3.60 6.34 27.02
C ASP A 308 2.45 5.44 27.46
N GLY A 309 2.11 4.43 26.66
CA GLY A 309 1.00 3.51 26.93
C GLY A 309 -0.38 4.04 26.55
N GLU A 310 -0.45 5.16 25.86
CA GLU A 310 -1.71 5.77 25.43
C GLU A 310 -1.91 5.57 23.91
N ALA A 311 -3.15 5.41 23.47
CA ALA A 311 -3.50 5.40 22.05
C ALA A 311 -3.28 6.80 21.45
N ASP A 312 -2.31 6.93 20.56
CA ASP A 312 -1.80 8.22 20.07
C ASP A 312 -2.10 8.49 18.59
N GLY A 313 -2.84 7.60 17.91
CA GLY A 313 -3.12 7.71 16.47
C GLY A 313 -1.88 7.44 15.60
N SER A 314 -0.85 6.81 16.13
CA SER A 314 0.36 6.44 15.36
C SER A 314 0.12 5.23 14.46
N ALA A 315 -0.77 4.32 14.85
CA ALA A 315 -1.21 3.22 14.00
C ALA A 315 -1.83 3.74 12.70
N TYR A 316 -1.62 3.03 11.62
CA TYR A 316 -2.15 3.41 10.32
C TYR A 316 -2.47 2.19 9.46
N TYR A 317 -3.39 2.39 8.51
CA TYR A 317 -3.64 1.39 7.48
C TYR A 317 -2.66 1.52 6.34
N LYS A 318 -2.07 0.38 5.96
CA LYS A 318 -1.29 0.22 4.74
C LYS A 318 -2.14 -0.53 3.73
N PRO A 319 -2.42 0.04 2.56
CA PRO A 319 -3.10 -0.71 1.51
C PRO A 319 -2.22 -1.87 1.05
N SER A 320 -2.82 -3.02 0.84
CA SER A 320 -2.13 -4.17 0.24
C SER A 320 -1.84 -3.92 -1.24
N MET A 321 -2.79 -3.28 -1.91
CA MET A 321 -2.78 -2.80 -3.28
C MET A 321 -4.03 -1.96 -3.53
N PHE A 322 -4.09 -1.31 -4.68
CA PHE A 322 -5.25 -0.55 -5.13
C PHE A 322 -5.81 -1.11 -6.44
N TRP A 323 -7.10 -0.91 -6.62
CA TRP A 323 -7.77 -0.99 -7.90
C TRP A 323 -7.81 0.41 -8.51
N SER A 324 -7.20 0.59 -9.68
CA SER A 324 -7.09 1.88 -10.35
C SER A 324 -7.57 1.79 -11.79
N VAL A 325 -7.97 2.93 -12.35
CA VAL A 325 -8.39 3.07 -13.75
C VAL A 325 -7.40 3.97 -14.49
N SER A 326 -7.08 3.61 -15.71
CA SER A 326 -6.25 4.43 -16.59
C SER A 326 -6.98 5.70 -17.02
N ALA A 327 -6.32 6.86 -16.95
CA ALA A 327 -6.86 8.10 -17.54
C ALA A 327 -7.00 8.03 -19.07
N ARG A 328 -6.56 6.96 -19.72
CA ARG A 328 -6.63 6.74 -21.16
C ARG A 328 -7.75 5.80 -21.58
N THR A 329 -8.47 5.20 -20.63
CA THR A 329 -9.58 4.33 -20.98
C THR A 329 -10.65 5.07 -21.78
N GLU A 330 -11.20 4.42 -22.80
CA GLU A 330 -12.35 4.92 -23.54
C GLU A 330 -13.68 4.50 -22.87
N HIS A 331 -13.61 3.66 -21.82
CA HIS A 331 -14.73 3.03 -21.14
C HIS A 331 -14.68 3.22 -19.60
N PRO A 332 -14.62 4.47 -19.10
CA PRO A 332 -14.46 4.73 -17.67
C PRO A 332 -15.63 4.20 -16.81
N ALA A 333 -16.86 4.17 -17.36
CA ALA A 333 -18.02 3.64 -16.65
C ALA A 333 -17.93 2.13 -16.42
N GLU A 334 -17.60 1.38 -17.46
CA GLU A 334 -17.46 -0.08 -17.39
C GLU A 334 -16.24 -0.48 -16.55
N ALA A 335 -15.15 0.29 -16.60
CA ALA A 335 -13.99 0.09 -15.73
C ALA A 335 -14.36 0.31 -14.26
N ALA A 336 -15.11 1.37 -13.95
CA ALA A 336 -15.60 1.65 -12.60
C ALA A 336 -16.55 0.55 -12.09
N LEU A 337 -17.44 0.07 -12.95
CA LEU A 337 -18.35 -1.05 -12.62
C LEU A 337 -17.56 -2.33 -12.23
N PHE A 338 -16.47 -2.62 -12.93
CA PHE A 338 -15.61 -3.75 -12.57
C PHE A 338 -14.86 -3.50 -11.26
N LEU A 339 -14.39 -2.27 -10.99
CA LEU A 339 -13.81 -1.91 -9.70
C LEU A 339 -14.82 -2.08 -8.56
N ASP A 340 -16.06 -1.63 -8.77
CA ASP A 340 -17.13 -1.80 -7.78
C ASP A 340 -17.40 -3.28 -7.50
N PHE A 341 -17.46 -4.12 -8.54
CA PHE A 341 -17.59 -5.57 -8.38
C PHE A 341 -16.43 -6.16 -7.56
N LEU A 342 -15.18 -5.79 -7.86
CA LEU A 342 -14.01 -6.28 -7.11
C LEU A 342 -14.03 -5.87 -5.63
N ALA A 343 -14.59 -4.71 -5.32
CA ALA A 343 -14.54 -4.09 -4.01
C ALA A 343 -15.79 -4.37 -3.14
N ASN A 344 -16.94 -4.62 -3.76
CA ASN A 344 -18.25 -4.63 -3.09
C ASN A 344 -19.06 -5.91 -3.29
N SER A 345 -18.68 -6.78 -4.26
CA SER A 345 -19.46 -8.00 -4.55
C SER A 345 -19.17 -9.11 -3.54
N GLU A 346 -20.24 -9.75 -3.04
CA GLU A 346 -20.14 -10.95 -2.21
C GLU A 346 -19.57 -12.14 -3.01
N ASP A 347 -19.86 -12.23 -4.31
CA ASP A 347 -19.32 -13.29 -5.19
C ASP A 347 -17.82 -13.11 -5.40
N ALA A 348 -17.35 -11.87 -5.58
CA ALA A 348 -15.93 -11.57 -5.61
C ALA A 348 -15.25 -11.88 -4.26
N ALA A 349 -15.91 -11.55 -3.16
CA ALA A 349 -15.40 -11.81 -1.81
C ALA A 349 -15.26 -13.31 -1.50
N ASP A 350 -16.15 -14.15 -2.00
CA ASP A 350 -16.10 -15.61 -1.85
C ASP A 350 -14.87 -16.23 -2.53
N ILE A 351 -14.42 -15.63 -3.62
CA ILE A 351 -13.22 -16.07 -4.34
C ILE A 351 -11.95 -15.52 -3.69
N LEU A 352 -11.96 -14.24 -3.33
CA LEU A 352 -10.77 -13.56 -2.81
C LEU A 352 -10.47 -13.86 -1.36
N LEU A 353 -11.49 -13.90 -0.50
CA LEU A 353 -11.32 -13.91 0.96
C LEU A 353 -10.28 -12.85 1.41
N THR A 354 -9.13 -13.30 1.88
CA THR A 354 -7.99 -12.44 2.31
C THR A 354 -6.81 -12.45 1.34
N GLU A 355 -6.97 -13.00 0.11
CA GLU A 355 -5.88 -13.13 -0.86
C GLU A 355 -5.26 -11.78 -1.26
N ARG A 356 -6.09 -10.72 -1.30
CA ARG A 356 -5.66 -9.33 -1.56
C ARG A 356 -5.45 -8.52 -0.27
N GLY A 357 -5.29 -9.15 0.88
CA GLY A 357 -5.27 -8.54 2.21
C GLY A 357 -6.63 -8.57 2.88
N VAL A 358 -6.74 -8.03 4.10
CA VAL A 358 -8.02 -7.87 4.78
C VAL A 358 -8.87 -6.89 3.98
N PRO A 359 -10.07 -7.26 3.48
CA PRO A 359 -10.87 -6.37 2.65
C PRO A 359 -11.03 -4.98 3.27
N ALA A 360 -10.78 -3.93 2.48
CA ALA A 360 -10.92 -2.56 2.96
C ALA A 360 -12.38 -2.19 3.24
N ASN A 361 -13.33 -2.79 2.49
CA ASN A 361 -14.76 -2.65 2.71
C ASN A 361 -15.17 -3.43 3.96
N GLU A 362 -15.70 -2.73 4.98
CA GLU A 362 -16.11 -3.32 6.27
C GLU A 362 -17.27 -4.30 6.14
N LYS A 363 -18.22 -4.06 5.26
CA LYS A 363 -19.33 -4.97 5.00
C LYS A 363 -18.86 -6.28 4.37
N ILE A 364 -17.96 -6.21 3.40
CA ILE A 364 -17.33 -7.38 2.78
C ILE A 364 -16.49 -8.14 3.82
N ARG A 365 -15.77 -7.45 4.66
CA ARG A 365 -14.99 -8.03 5.76
C ARG A 365 -15.87 -8.83 6.71
N ALA A 366 -16.98 -8.25 7.15
CA ALA A 366 -17.98 -8.97 7.98
C ALA A 366 -18.62 -10.16 7.26
N TYR A 367 -18.83 -10.08 5.94
CA TYR A 367 -19.40 -11.17 5.14
C TYR A 367 -18.46 -12.38 5.05
N ILE A 368 -17.15 -12.17 4.90
CA ILE A 368 -16.18 -13.26 4.78
C ILE A 368 -15.78 -13.87 6.13
N GLU A 369 -15.90 -13.15 7.23
CA GLU A 369 -15.45 -13.58 8.56
C GLU A 369 -15.80 -15.04 8.90
N PRO A 370 -17.06 -15.52 8.74
CA PRO A 370 -17.41 -16.91 9.06
C PRO A 370 -16.82 -17.94 8.10
N LYS A 371 -16.15 -17.54 7.04
CA LYS A 371 -15.55 -18.40 5.99
C LYS A 371 -14.04 -18.54 6.13
N LEU A 372 -13.43 -17.72 7.00
CA LEU A 372 -11.99 -17.63 7.17
C LEU A 372 -11.42 -18.79 7.99
N SER A 373 -10.15 -19.08 7.77
CA SER A 373 -9.36 -19.90 8.69
C SER A 373 -9.25 -19.20 10.06
N GLU A 374 -8.91 -19.94 11.12
CA GLU A 374 -8.71 -19.36 12.45
C GLU A 374 -7.64 -18.24 12.43
N THR A 375 -6.57 -18.43 11.65
CA THR A 375 -5.48 -17.45 11.54
C THR A 375 -5.90 -16.22 10.73
N ASP A 376 -6.60 -16.42 9.62
CA ASP A 376 -7.08 -15.28 8.80
C ASP A 376 -8.14 -14.46 9.56
N ALA A 377 -9.00 -15.14 10.34
CA ALA A 377 -9.94 -14.46 11.23
C ALA A 377 -9.21 -13.63 12.31
N ALA A 378 -8.08 -14.12 12.83
CA ALA A 378 -7.26 -13.35 13.78
C ALA A 378 -6.62 -12.12 13.12
N VAL A 379 -6.20 -12.20 11.83
CA VAL A 379 -5.71 -11.03 11.06
C VAL A 379 -6.83 -10.00 10.90
N VAL A 380 -8.02 -10.43 10.53
CA VAL A 380 -9.20 -9.54 10.40
C VAL A 380 -9.52 -8.88 11.73
N ALA A 381 -9.60 -9.66 12.82
CA ALA A 381 -9.89 -9.14 14.17
C ALA A 381 -8.84 -8.12 14.63
N TYR A 382 -7.56 -8.32 14.28
CA TYR A 382 -6.50 -7.36 14.58
C TYR A 382 -6.71 -6.04 13.83
N VAL A 383 -6.99 -6.07 12.53
CA VAL A 383 -7.24 -4.87 11.71
C VAL A 383 -8.48 -4.13 12.18
N ASP A 384 -9.57 -4.85 12.52
CA ASP A 384 -10.80 -4.26 13.07
C ASP A 384 -10.57 -3.62 14.45
N GLY A 385 -9.75 -4.26 15.28
CA GLY A 385 -9.38 -3.75 16.61
C GLY A 385 -8.59 -2.43 16.58
N LEU A 386 -8.06 -2.03 15.42
CA LEU A 386 -7.36 -0.76 15.25
C LEU A 386 -8.29 0.41 14.88
N ALA A 387 -9.54 0.18 14.52
CA ALA A 387 -10.42 1.19 13.95
C ALA A 387 -10.56 2.46 14.82
N ASP A 388 -10.56 2.32 16.15
CA ASP A 388 -10.68 3.43 17.11
C ASP A 388 -9.33 4.13 17.40
N VAL A 389 -8.19 3.56 16.98
CA VAL A 389 -6.84 4.06 17.30
C VAL A 389 -6.00 4.39 16.08
N VAL A 390 -6.49 4.08 14.89
CA VAL A 390 -5.86 4.47 13.63
C VAL A 390 -5.93 5.97 13.45
N GLY A 391 -4.78 6.60 13.20
CA GLY A 391 -4.68 8.01 12.85
C GLY A 391 -4.85 8.28 11.35
N GLU A 392 -4.52 9.49 10.94
CA GLU A 392 -4.54 9.88 9.52
C GLU A 392 -3.66 8.95 8.68
N ALA A 393 -4.02 8.75 7.42
CA ALA A 393 -3.17 8.01 6.49
C ALA A 393 -1.77 8.64 6.38
N PRO A 394 -0.70 7.84 6.33
CA PRO A 394 0.63 8.36 6.04
C PRO A 394 0.65 9.12 4.71
N ARG A 395 1.52 10.10 4.61
CA ARG A 395 1.76 10.77 3.32
C ARG A 395 2.26 9.75 2.28
N MET A 396 1.78 9.88 1.07
CA MET A 396 2.22 9.02 -0.01
C MET A 396 3.72 9.16 -0.24
N THR A 397 4.37 8.05 -0.58
CA THR A 397 5.79 8.03 -0.90
C THR A 397 6.08 8.93 -2.10
N PRO A 398 6.88 10.00 -1.95
CA PRO A 398 7.23 10.89 -3.05
C PRO A 398 8.12 10.17 -4.07
N PRO A 399 8.24 10.70 -5.31
CA PRO A 399 9.24 10.23 -6.25
C PRO A 399 10.64 10.22 -5.60
N GLY A 400 11.40 9.14 -5.78
CA GLY A 400 12.70 8.93 -5.10
C GLY A 400 12.59 8.40 -3.67
N GLY A 401 11.46 8.57 -2.99
CA GLY A 401 11.25 8.11 -1.60
C GLY A 401 11.30 6.59 -1.43
N ALA A 402 11.08 5.82 -2.50
CA ALA A 402 11.23 4.36 -2.48
C ALA A 402 12.66 3.88 -2.08
N ALA A 403 13.65 4.76 -2.05
CA ALA A 403 14.99 4.47 -1.54
C ALA A 403 15.02 4.21 -0.02
N VAL A 404 13.96 4.53 0.71
CA VAL A 404 13.88 4.43 2.18
C VAL A 404 14.29 3.06 2.71
N GLU A 405 13.80 1.97 2.15
CA GLU A 405 14.11 0.62 2.64
C GLU A 405 15.59 0.26 2.47
N ASP A 406 16.20 0.58 1.33
CA ASP A 406 17.61 0.28 1.08
C ASP A 406 18.52 1.12 1.97
N LEU A 407 18.16 2.39 2.18
CA LEU A 407 18.88 3.27 3.09
C LEU A 407 18.72 2.82 4.55
N LEU A 408 17.52 2.42 4.99
CA LEU A 408 17.32 1.84 6.32
C LEU A 408 18.22 0.63 6.55
N LYS A 409 18.24 -0.33 5.64
CA LYS A 409 19.10 -1.51 5.71
C LYS A 409 20.57 -1.11 5.85
N GLN A 410 21.02 -0.18 5.00
CA GLN A 410 22.40 0.29 5.00
C GLN A 410 22.80 0.95 6.33
N TYR A 411 22.01 1.88 6.85
CA TYR A 411 22.34 2.63 8.05
C TYR A 411 22.15 1.79 9.31
N THR A 412 21.11 0.96 9.38
CA THR A 412 20.92 -0.02 10.47
C THR A 412 22.12 -0.96 10.58
N GLU A 413 22.62 -1.50 9.45
CA GLU A 413 23.82 -2.34 9.45
C GLU A 413 25.03 -1.60 10.04
N GLN A 414 25.27 -0.35 9.63
CA GLN A 414 26.40 0.44 10.12
C GLN A 414 26.30 0.75 11.64
N VAL A 415 25.07 0.99 12.15
CA VAL A 415 24.83 1.17 13.58
C VAL A 415 25.09 -0.15 14.35
N LEU A 416 24.53 -1.26 13.87
CA LEU A 416 24.68 -2.58 14.50
C LEU A 416 26.15 -3.00 14.61
N PHE A 417 26.97 -2.71 13.60
CA PHE A 417 28.40 -2.96 13.62
C PHE A 417 29.22 -1.82 14.28
N LYS A 418 28.56 -0.82 14.87
CA LYS A 418 29.18 0.32 15.56
C LYS A 418 30.17 1.09 14.66
N GLN A 419 29.88 1.12 13.35
CA GLN A 419 30.64 1.90 12.36
C GLN A 419 30.20 3.36 12.37
N LEU A 420 28.93 3.63 12.66
CA LEU A 420 28.35 4.94 12.92
C LEU A 420 27.69 4.96 14.30
N THR A 421 27.65 6.13 14.93
CA THR A 421 26.75 6.33 16.07
C THR A 421 25.31 6.48 15.58
N PRO A 422 24.30 6.25 16.45
CA PRO A 422 22.90 6.50 16.11
C PRO A 422 22.65 7.87 15.50
N GLU A 423 23.23 8.93 16.04
CA GLU A 423 23.07 10.31 15.55
C GLU A 423 23.70 10.49 14.16
N GLN A 424 24.90 9.92 13.93
CA GLN A 424 25.55 9.98 12.62
C GLN A 424 24.76 9.22 11.55
N ALA A 425 24.18 8.09 11.94
CA ALA A 425 23.34 7.30 11.05
C ALA A 425 22.03 8.03 10.72
N ALA A 426 21.42 8.68 11.71
CA ALA A 426 20.21 9.48 11.54
C ALA A 426 20.42 10.64 10.57
N GLU A 427 21.46 11.46 10.80
CA GLU A 427 21.82 12.57 9.91
C GLU A 427 22.11 12.07 8.48
N GLY A 428 22.85 10.96 8.35
CA GLY A 428 23.18 10.37 7.05
C GLY A 428 21.97 9.84 6.30
N PHE A 429 21.11 9.09 6.99
CA PHE A 429 19.88 8.54 6.44
C PHE A 429 18.95 9.65 5.89
N ILE A 430 18.67 10.67 6.72
CA ILE A 430 17.81 11.80 6.33
C ILE A 430 18.40 12.54 5.13
N SER A 431 19.71 12.80 5.14
CA SER A 431 20.40 13.49 4.05
C SER A 431 20.35 12.70 2.73
N ASP A 432 20.60 11.38 2.78
CA ASP A 432 20.66 10.54 1.59
C ASP A 432 19.24 10.28 1.03
N LEU A 433 18.23 10.14 1.89
CA LEU A 433 16.84 10.01 1.48
C LEU A 433 16.33 11.30 0.82
N GLN A 434 16.64 12.47 1.41
CA GLN A 434 16.31 13.76 0.79
C GLN A 434 17.00 13.92 -0.57
N ALA A 435 18.27 13.55 -0.66
CA ALA A 435 19.00 13.62 -1.94
C ALA A 435 18.40 12.71 -3.02
N ALA A 436 17.85 11.54 -2.64
CA ALA A 436 17.15 10.64 -3.56
C ALA A 436 15.82 11.25 -4.06
N ILE A 437 15.10 11.94 -3.18
CA ILE A 437 13.86 12.68 -3.50
C ILE A 437 14.19 13.84 -4.43
N ASP A 438 15.19 14.66 -4.10
CA ASP A 438 15.59 15.82 -4.89
C ASP A 438 16.07 15.46 -6.31
N ALA A 439 16.51 14.22 -6.52
CA ALA A 439 17.04 13.74 -7.80
C ALA A 439 15.96 13.12 -8.73
N ALA A 440 14.76 12.90 -8.25
CA ALA A 440 13.68 12.21 -8.97
C ALA A 440 12.75 13.18 -9.72
#